data_70442e5fe7e984731a10d58e8ad45844
#
_entry.id   70442e5fe7e984731a10d58e8ad45844
#
_cell.length_a   1.000
_cell.length_b   1.000
_cell.length_c   1.000
_cell.angle_alpha   90.00
_cell.angle_beta   90.00
_cell.angle_gamma   90.00
#
_symmetry.space_group_name_H-M   'P 1'
#
loop_
_entity.id
_entity.type
_entity.pdbx_description
1 polymer ?
#
loop_
_entity_poly.entity_id
_entity_poly.type
_entity_poly.pdbx_seq_one_letter_code
_entity_poly.pdbx_strand_id
1 'polypeptide(L)'
;MGQTRLLLSRERITPQLLASLEPIEQQGYASLRRALEFGESLGLARTTSYRDLVGERGRGLVHVVTAAPADRVEPISWWFPISGRVSYRGYFEKERARSFADELASQGYDTYLRPAPLYSTRGWFDDPIPRAVLSWPEADLVDTFLHELVHQTIFVAGEIAYDEALASFIAHHATLLLLAADPEQRSRAEAGFADELTFAGLLGELRDELELVYAAANGPEQARALRAPVFARYQREVHAGRPWRSQRYARFPELELSNAWLAAQRAYVGELPCFEAELAALGGDLAAFVRAHRDDPGHRFASCSGAEIAK
;
A
#
# COMPACT_ATOMS: atom_id res chain seq x y z
N MET A 1 -5.56 -24.08 -6.96
CA MET A 1 -7.00 -24.02 -7.34
C MET A 1 -7.63 -22.62 -7.20
N GLY A 2 -7.21 -21.75 -6.28
CA GLY A 2 -7.80 -20.42 -6.08
C GLY A 2 -7.63 -19.45 -7.25
N GLN A 3 -6.42 -19.31 -7.81
CA GLN A 3 -6.14 -18.44 -8.96
C GLN A 3 -6.96 -18.81 -10.19
N THR A 4 -7.07 -20.10 -10.50
CA THR A 4 -7.85 -20.59 -11.64
C THR A 4 -9.32 -20.24 -11.49
N ARG A 5 -9.88 -20.33 -10.27
CA ARG A 5 -11.29 -19.99 -9.99
C ARG A 5 -11.54 -18.49 -10.11
N LEU A 6 -10.60 -17.64 -9.67
CA LEU A 6 -10.68 -16.20 -9.81
C LEU A 6 -10.61 -15.78 -11.29
N LEU A 7 -9.70 -16.37 -12.05
CA LEU A 7 -9.58 -16.13 -13.50
C LEU A 7 -10.86 -16.54 -14.26
N LEU A 8 -11.51 -17.61 -13.82
CA LEU A 8 -12.76 -18.09 -14.41
C LEU A 8 -13.99 -17.27 -13.97
N SER A 9 -13.91 -16.49 -12.91
CA SER A 9 -14.97 -15.59 -12.43
C SER A 9 -14.87 -14.16 -12.94
N ARG A 10 -13.96 -13.88 -13.87
CA ARG A 10 -13.83 -12.57 -14.51
C ARG A 10 -15.01 -12.31 -15.44
N GLU A 11 -15.61 -11.16 -15.29
CA GLU A 11 -16.65 -10.67 -16.16
C GLU A 11 -16.16 -9.48 -16.97
N ARG A 12 -16.16 -9.60 -18.30
CA ARG A 12 -15.79 -8.51 -19.18
C ARG A 12 -16.73 -7.33 -18.99
N ILE A 13 -16.17 -6.15 -18.75
CA ILE A 13 -16.95 -4.93 -18.60
C ILE A 13 -17.55 -4.56 -19.96
N THR A 14 -18.88 -4.68 -20.05
CA THR A 14 -19.69 -4.28 -21.19
C THR A 14 -20.64 -3.15 -20.81
N PRO A 15 -21.20 -2.40 -21.76
CA PRO A 15 -22.23 -1.40 -21.45
C PRO A 15 -23.41 -1.95 -20.65
N GLN A 16 -23.80 -3.21 -20.93
CA GLN A 16 -24.90 -3.89 -20.24
C GLN A 16 -24.52 -4.20 -18.79
N LEU A 17 -23.31 -4.70 -18.55
CA LEU A 17 -22.81 -4.97 -17.18
C LEU A 17 -22.72 -3.65 -16.40
N LEU A 18 -22.16 -2.59 -16.99
CA LEU A 18 -22.06 -1.27 -16.34
C LEU A 18 -23.44 -0.74 -15.94
N ALA A 19 -24.44 -0.86 -16.84
CA ALA A 19 -25.80 -0.42 -16.56
C ALA A 19 -26.49 -1.23 -15.45
N SER A 20 -26.02 -2.44 -15.15
CA SER A 20 -26.52 -3.29 -14.07
C SER A 20 -25.87 -3.07 -12.72
N LEU A 21 -24.76 -2.29 -12.67
CA LEU A 21 -24.08 -1.96 -11.42
C LEU A 21 -24.88 -0.92 -10.62
N GLU A 22 -24.66 -0.89 -9.32
CA GLU A 22 -25.20 0.17 -8.46
C GLU A 22 -24.64 1.55 -8.87
N PRO A 23 -25.40 2.63 -8.69
CA PRO A 23 -24.95 3.98 -9.07
C PRO A 23 -23.57 4.37 -8.53
N ILE A 24 -23.26 4.00 -7.28
CA ILE A 24 -21.95 4.25 -6.66
C ILE A 24 -20.83 3.47 -7.38
N GLU A 25 -21.10 2.25 -7.82
CA GLU A 25 -20.12 1.43 -8.55
C GLU A 25 -19.91 1.97 -9.98
N GLN A 26 -20.97 2.45 -10.62
CA GLN A 26 -20.85 3.13 -11.94
C GLN A 26 -20.01 4.39 -11.84
N GLN A 27 -20.22 5.19 -10.81
CA GLN A 27 -19.42 6.39 -10.53
C GLN A 27 -17.96 6.02 -10.27
N GLY A 28 -17.70 5.01 -9.41
CA GLY A 28 -16.35 4.53 -9.14
C GLY A 28 -15.64 4.04 -10.40
N TYR A 29 -16.32 3.32 -11.30
CA TYR A 29 -15.76 2.92 -12.58
C TYR A 29 -15.43 4.13 -13.47
N ALA A 30 -16.28 5.14 -13.52
CA ALA A 30 -16.01 6.36 -14.27
C ALA A 30 -14.79 7.10 -13.71
N SER A 31 -14.66 7.20 -12.39
CA SER A 31 -13.49 7.82 -11.73
C SER A 31 -12.20 7.04 -11.99
N LEU A 32 -12.27 5.70 -11.95
CA LEU A 32 -11.14 4.84 -12.32
C LEU A 32 -10.69 5.10 -13.77
N ARG A 33 -11.63 5.16 -14.71
CA ARG A 33 -11.30 5.43 -16.12
C ARG A 33 -10.63 6.79 -16.29
N ARG A 34 -11.15 7.83 -15.61
CA ARG A 34 -10.52 9.16 -15.62
C ARG A 34 -9.11 9.13 -15.02
N ALA A 35 -8.89 8.38 -13.93
CA ALA A 35 -7.58 8.24 -13.32
C ALA A 35 -6.55 7.61 -14.27
N LEU A 36 -6.92 6.52 -14.96
CA LEU A 36 -6.04 5.87 -15.94
C LEU A 36 -5.70 6.78 -17.11
N GLU A 37 -6.70 7.46 -17.70
CA GLU A 37 -6.51 8.40 -18.80
C GLU A 37 -5.63 9.61 -18.38
N PHE A 38 -5.83 10.10 -17.16
CA PHE A 38 -4.99 11.16 -16.59
C PHE A 38 -3.55 10.70 -16.36
N GLY A 39 -3.36 9.51 -15.80
CA GLY A 39 -2.03 8.91 -15.63
C GLY A 39 -1.28 8.76 -16.96
N GLU A 40 -1.97 8.29 -18.02
CA GLU A 40 -1.40 8.24 -19.39
C GLU A 40 -0.97 9.64 -19.87
N SER A 41 -1.75 10.69 -19.58
CA SER A 41 -1.41 12.06 -19.95
C SER A 41 -0.18 12.62 -19.23
N LEU A 42 0.12 12.11 -18.03
CA LEU A 42 1.33 12.42 -17.27
C LEU A 42 2.57 11.63 -17.75
N GLY A 43 2.39 10.67 -18.64
CA GLY A 43 3.47 9.84 -19.18
C GLY A 43 3.60 8.46 -18.55
N LEU A 44 2.65 8.05 -17.69
CA LEU A 44 2.56 6.67 -17.22
C LEU A 44 2.14 5.74 -18.36
N ALA A 45 2.48 4.46 -18.24
CA ALA A 45 2.23 3.49 -19.29
C ALA A 45 0.72 3.27 -19.51
N ARG A 46 0.36 3.14 -20.79
CA ARG A 46 -0.99 2.68 -21.14
C ARG A 46 -1.18 1.24 -20.71
N THR A 47 -2.17 1.01 -19.87
CA THR A 47 -2.46 -0.34 -19.35
C THR A 47 -3.55 -1.06 -20.15
N THR A 48 -3.40 -2.38 -20.29
CA THR A 48 -4.45 -3.29 -20.76
C THR A 48 -5.25 -3.90 -19.61
N SER A 49 -4.81 -3.70 -18.37
CA SER A 49 -5.51 -4.10 -17.14
C SER A 49 -6.84 -3.37 -16.96
N TYR A 50 -7.60 -3.79 -15.96
CA TYR A 50 -8.82 -3.12 -15.50
C TYR A 50 -9.97 -3.09 -16.52
N ARG A 51 -10.06 -4.14 -17.35
CA ARG A 51 -11.13 -4.33 -18.35
C ARG A 51 -12.18 -5.35 -17.91
N ASP A 52 -11.92 -6.06 -16.85
CA ASP A 52 -12.78 -7.09 -16.30
C ASP A 52 -13.10 -6.80 -14.84
N LEU A 53 -14.30 -7.14 -14.38
CA LEU A 53 -14.67 -7.16 -12.98
C LEU A 53 -14.42 -8.54 -12.38
N VAL A 54 -14.11 -8.58 -11.08
CA VAL A 54 -13.96 -9.82 -10.34
C VAL A 54 -14.45 -9.68 -8.89
N GLY A 55 -15.00 -10.78 -8.35
CA GLY A 55 -15.43 -10.85 -6.96
C GLY A 55 -16.80 -10.22 -6.69
N GLU A 56 -17.16 -10.22 -5.42
CA GLU A 56 -18.43 -9.70 -4.92
C GLU A 56 -18.26 -8.33 -4.27
N ARG A 57 -19.32 -7.54 -4.25
CA ARG A 57 -19.35 -6.24 -3.58
C ARG A 57 -19.00 -6.40 -2.10
N GLY A 58 -18.08 -5.55 -1.60
CA GLY A 58 -17.71 -5.50 -0.18
C GLY A 58 -16.86 -6.66 0.33
N ARG A 59 -16.40 -7.58 -0.54
CA ARG A 59 -15.52 -8.69 -0.16
C ARG A 59 -14.14 -8.55 -0.77
N GLY A 60 -13.10 -8.58 0.07
CA GLY A 60 -11.72 -8.69 -0.38
C GLY A 60 -11.45 -9.99 -1.12
N LEU A 61 -10.63 -9.92 -2.19
CA LEU A 61 -10.34 -11.08 -3.05
C LEU A 61 -9.31 -12.04 -2.45
N VAL A 62 -8.39 -11.54 -1.66
CA VAL A 62 -7.24 -12.28 -1.16
C VAL A 62 -7.07 -12.02 0.33
N HIS A 63 -6.68 -13.03 1.05
CA HIS A 63 -6.27 -12.94 2.45
C HIS A 63 -4.77 -13.10 2.52
N VAL A 64 -4.08 -12.13 3.11
CA VAL A 64 -2.62 -12.09 3.18
C VAL A 64 -2.19 -12.39 4.60
N VAL A 65 -1.26 -13.34 4.72
CA VAL A 65 -0.60 -13.68 5.99
C VAL A 65 0.82 -13.15 5.95
N THR A 66 1.17 -12.33 6.92
CA THR A 66 2.54 -11.91 7.25
C THR A 66 2.93 -12.56 8.56
N ALA A 67 4.18 -12.95 8.69
CA ALA A 67 4.71 -13.46 9.95
C ALA A 67 6.09 -12.87 10.26
N ALA A 68 6.38 -12.66 11.54
CA ALA A 68 7.65 -12.13 12.00
C ALA A 68 8.07 -12.83 13.29
N PRO A 69 9.38 -12.94 13.58
CA PRO A 69 9.86 -13.38 14.89
C PRO A 69 9.40 -12.43 16.00
N ALA A 70 9.34 -12.95 17.22
CA ALA A 70 8.89 -12.15 18.35
C ALA A 70 9.91 -11.11 18.83
N ASP A 71 11.16 -11.26 18.44
CA ASP A 71 12.32 -10.51 18.88
C ASP A 71 12.91 -9.56 17.82
N ARG A 72 12.22 -9.36 16.69
CA ARG A 72 12.58 -8.41 15.63
C ARG A 72 11.42 -8.13 14.70
N VAL A 73 11.43 -6.98 14.05
CA VAL A 73 10.32 -6.54 13.18
C VAL A 73 10.42 -7.11 11.76
N GLU A 74 11.55 -7.67 11.36
CA GLU A 74 11.74 -8.21 10.00
C GLU A 74 10.80 -9.39 9.74
N PRO A 75 10.00 -9.34 8.67
CA PRO A 75 9.11 -10.44 8.34
C PRO A 75 9.90 -11.64 7.80
N ILE A 76 9.42 -12.84 8.05
CA ILE A 76 9.91 -14.01 7.33
C ILE A 76 9.51 -13.91 5.86
N SER A 77 10.31 -14.49 4.98
CA SER A 77 10.05 -14.45 3.54
C SER A 77 9.93 -15.86 2.97
N TRP A 78 9.07 -15.98 1.95
CA TRP A 78 8.89 -17.20 1.15
C TRP A 78 9.40 -16.96 -0.27
N TRP A 79 10.03 -17.99 -0.83
CA TRP A 79 10.50 -17.92 -2.22
C TRP A 79 9.41 -18.43 -3.17
N PHE A 80 9.21 -17.71 -4.26
CA PHE A 80 8.30 -18.08 -5.33
C PHE A 80 9.02 -18.02 -6.68
N PRO A 81 8.74 -18.94 -7.62
CA PRO A 81 9.49 -19.05 -8.89
C PRO A 81 9.47 -17.78 -9.74
N ILE A 82 8.40 -16.98 -9.68
CA ILE A 82 8.22 -15.77 -10.50
C ILE A 82 8.52 -14.51 -9.70
N SER A 83 8.01 -14.42 -8.46
CA SER A 83 8.09 -13.20 -7.64
C SER A 83 9.35 -13.13 -6.77
N GLY A 84 10.20 -14.17 -6.77
CA GLY A 84 11.36 -14.25 -5.89
C GLY A 84 10.97 -14.38 -4.42
N ARG A 85 11.70 -13.67 -3.53
CA ARG A 85 11.40 -13.64 -2.09
C ARG A 85 10.31 -12.60 -1.79
N VAL A 86 9.24 -13.04 -1.13
CA VAL A 86 8.11 -12.21 -0.75
C VAL A 86 7.85 -12.37 0.75
N SER A 87 7.65 -11.29 1.45
CA SER A 87 7.44 -11.23 2.90
C SER A 87 6.00 -11.49 3.37
N TYR A 88 5.16 -12.00 2.47
CA TYR A 88 3.78 -12.38 2.79
C TYR A 88 3.34 -13.54 1.91
N ARG A 89 2.25 -14.19 2.32
CA ARG A 89 1.61 -15.27 1.56
C ARG A 89 0.12 -15.01 1.37
N GLY A 90 -0.34 -15.02 0.10
CA GLY A 90 -1.72 -14.77 -0.26
C GLY A 90 -2.57 -16.04 -0.39
N TYR A 91 -3.82 -15.98 0.06
CA TYR A 91 -4.81 -17.04 -0.02
C TYR A 91 -6.16 -16.49 -0.50
N PHE A 92 -6.84 -17.21 -1.36
CA PHE A 92 -8.21 -16.86 -1.78
C PHE A 92 -9.27 -17.33 -0.77
N GLU A 93 -8.94 -18.32 0.05
CA GLU A 93 -9.83 -18.89 1.06
C GLU A 93 -9.35 -18.43 2.45
N LYS A 94 -10.23 -17.73 3.18
CA LYS A 94 -9.92 -17.18 4.51
C LYS A 94 -9.51 -18.26 5.51
N GLU A 95 -10.18 -19.40 5.45
CA GLU A 95 -9.93 -20.55 6.34
C GLU A 95 -8.52 -21.11 6.16
N ARG A 96 -8.04 -21.19 4.91
CA ARG A 96 -6.67 -21.62 4.60
C ARG A 96 -5.63 -20.61 5.08
N ALA A 97 -5.93 -19.32 4.92
CA ALA A 97 -5.07 -18.27 5.41
C ALA A 97 -4.96 -18.33 6.95
N ARG A 98 -6.09 -18.54 7.62
CA ARG A 98 -6.14 -18.69 9.08
C ARG A 98 -5.37 -19.92 9.55
N SER A 99 -5.63 -21.09 8.97
CA SER A 99 -4.90 -22.33 9.34
C SER A 99 -3.39 -22.16 9.17
N PHE A 100 -2.93 -21.46 8.13
CA PHE A 100 -1.51 -21.20 7.94
C PHE A 100 -0.96 -20.19 8.97
N ALA A 101 -1.72 -19.16 9.33
CA ALA A 101 -1.34 -18.22 10.38
C ALA A 101 -1.23 -18.94 11.74
N ASP A 102 -2.19 -19.82 12.07
CA ASP A 102 -2.21 -20.60 13.31
C ASP A 102 -1.02 -21.59 13.38
N GLU A 103 -0.66 -22.21 12.24
CA GLU A 103 0.53 -23.06 12.14
C GLU A 103 1.81 -22.27 12.49
N LEU A 104 1.98 -21.08 11.89
CA LEU A 104 3.14 -20.23 12.18
C LEU A 104 3.14 -19.72 13.64
N ALA A 105 1.97 -19.38 14.18
CA ALA A 105 1.84 -18.98 15.57
C ALA A 105 2.25 -20.12 16.53
N SER A 106 1.90 -21.37 16.21
CA SER A 106 2.32 -22.55 16.98
C SER A 106 3.83 -22.79 16.97
N GLN A 107 4.53 -22.27 15.94
CA GLN A 107 5.98 -22.28 15.82
C GLN A 107 6.66 -21.10 16.55
N GLY A 108 5.88 -20.23 17.20
CA GLY A 108 6.37 -19.10 17.98
C GLY A 108 6.52 -17.79 17.20
N TYR A 109 6.04 -17.70 15.95
CA TYR A 109 6.01 -16.46 15.21
C TYR A 109 4.80 -15.60 15.61
N ASP A 110 4.96 -14.29 15.54
CA ASP A 110 3.83 -13.39 15.42
C ASP A 110 3.21 -13.53 14.03
N THR A 111 1.90 -13.49 13.94
CA THR A 111 1.19 -13.56 12.65
C THR A 111 0.21 -12.43 12.51
N TYR A 112 0.03 -11.98 11.26
CA TYR A 112 -0.96 -10.97 10.91
C TYR A 112 -1.72 -11.38 9.65
N LEU A 113 -3.02 -11.57 9.81
CA LEU A 113 -3.94 -11.95 8.73
C LEU A 113 -4.82 -10.74 8.38
N ARG A 114 -4.74 -10.27 7.13
CA ARG A 114 -5.56 -9.17 6.64
C ARG A 114 -6.19 -9.48 5.28
N PRO A 115 -7.37 -8.93 4.98
CA PRO A 115 -7.85 -8.90 3.60
C PRO A 115 -6.97 -7.97 2.76
N ALA A 116 -6.72 -8.34 1.53
CA ALA A 116 -6.14 -7.47 0.51
C ALA A 116 -7.21 -7.16 -0.53
N PRO A 117 -7.58 -5.90 -0.71
CA PRO A 117 -8.63 -5.53 -1.65
C PRO A 117 -8.18 -5.65 -3.10
N LEU A 118 -6.88 -5.44 -3.36
CA LEU A 118 -6.26 -5.54 -4.67
C LEU A 118 -5.29 -6.71 -4.71
N TYR A 119 -5.21 -7.32 -5.88
CA TYR A 119 -4.19 -8.30 -6.25
C TYR A 119 -3.56 -7.82 -7.55
N SER A 120 -2.35 -7.31 -7.47
CA SER A 120 -1.58 -6.90 -8.64
C SER A 120 -0.65 -8.02 -9.06
N THR A 121 -0.63 -8.33 -10.36
CA THR A 121 0.32 -9.28 -10.96
C THR A 121 1.60 -8.59 -11.42
N ARG A 122 1.81 -7.31 -11.06
CA ARG A 122 2.92 -6.47 -11.50
C ARG A 122 3.06 -6.42 -13.01
N GLY A 123 1.93 -6.37 -13.73
CA GLY A 123 1.90 -6.27 -15.19
C GLY A 123 2.17 -7.58 -15.95
N TRP A 124 2.36 -8.72 -15.28
CA TRP A 124 2.51 -10.03 -15.93
C TRP A 124 1.22 -10.54 -16.56
N PHE A 125 0.08 -10.11 -16.04
CA PHE A 125 -1.25 -10.40 -16.59
C PHE A 125 -2.13 -9.16 -16.46
N ASP A 126 -3.14 -9.06 -17.30
CA ASP A 126 -4.16 -8.02 -17.18
C ASP A 126 -4.90 -8.19 -15.85
N ASP A 127 -4.70 -7.25 -14.92
CA ASP A 127 -5.33 -7.27 -13.62
C ASP A 127 -6.81 -6.87 -13.74
N PRO A 128 -7.75 -7.62 -13.15
CA PRO A 128 -9.16 -7.26 -13.12
C PRO A 128 -9.41 -6.19 -12.05
N ILE A 129 -10.54 -5.51 -12.14
CA ILE A 129 -11.04 -4.62 -11.08
C ILE A 129 -11.76 -5.46 -10.03
N PRO A 130 -11.34 -5.45 -8.77
CA PRO A 130 -12.14 -6.01 -7.68
C PRO A 130 -13.40 -5.17 -7.49
N ARG A 131 -14.57 -5.79 -7.63
CA ARG A 131 -15.85 -5.07 -7.52
C ARG A 131 -15.99 -4.27 -6.22
N ALA A 132 -15.40 -4.77 -5.13
CA ALA A 132 -15.42 -4.12 -3.83
C ALA A 132 -14.86 -2.69 -3.84
N VAL A 133 -13.86 -2.38 -4.68
CA VAL A 133 -13.20 -1.07 -4.70
C VAL A 133 -14.04 0.00 -5.39
N LEU A 134 -14.97 -0.37 -6.28
CA LEU A 134 -15.80 0.58 -7.01
C LEU A 134 -16.73 1.41 -6.11
N SER A 135 -16.93 0.99 -4.86
CA SER A 135 -17.72 1.72 -3.86
C SER A 135 -16.85 2.54 -2.90
N TRP A 136 -15.57 2.64 -3.14
CA TRP A 136 -14.67 3.46 -2.31
C TRP A 136 -14.90 4.94 -2.52
N PRO A 137 -14.51 5.80 -1.55
CA PRO A 137 -14.42 7.22 -1.78
C PRO A 137 -13.54 7.52 -3.00
N GLU A 138 -13.94 8.50 -3.80
CA GLU A 138 -13.30 8.78 -5.09
C GLU A 138 -11.79 9.06 -4.95
N ALA A 139 -11.40 9.88 -3.97
CA ALA A 139 -9.99 10.19 -3.74
C ALA A 139 -9.15 8.94 -3.46
N ASP A 140 -9.65 8.02 -2.60
CA ASP A 140 -8.96 6.79 -2.25
C ASP A 140 -8.87 5.83 -3.47
N LEU A 141 -9.93 5.77 -4.29
CA LEU A 141 -9.96 4.96 -5.49
C LEU A 141 -8.98 5.48 -6.53
N VAL A 142 -9.01 6.77 -6.82
CA VAL A 142 -8.12 7.44 -7.80
C VAL A 142 -6.66 7.24 -7.41
N ASP A 143 -6.31 7.54 -6.16
CA ASP A 143 -4.96 7.41 -5.62
C ASP A 143 -4.44 5.97 -5.78
N THR A 144 -5.26 4.99 -5.38
CA THR A 144 -4.89 3.58 -5.47
C THR A 144 -4.59 3.14 -6.91
N PHE A 145 -5.44 3.49 -7.88
CA PHE A 145 -5.22 3.06 -9.26
C PHE A 145 -4.09 3.81 -9.95
N LEU A 146 -3.84 5.06 -9.61
CA LEU A 146 -2.64 5.80 -10.04
C LEU A 146 -1.37 5.17 -9.47
N HIS A 147 -1.38 4.79 -8.18
CA HIS A 147 -0.27 4.08 -7.54
C HIS A 147 0.08 2.76 -8.27
N GLU A 148 -0.93 1.93 -8.55
CA GLU A 148 -0.73 0.69 -9.32
C GLU A 148 -0.24 0.96 -10.75
N LEU A 149 -0.67 2.05 -11.37
CA LEU A 149 -0.22 2.43 -12.72
C LEU A 149 1.25 2.86 -12.72
N VAL A 150 1.73 3.51 -11.65
CA VAL A 150 3.17 3.79 -11.48
C VAL A 150 3.96 2.50 -11.44
N HIS A 151 3.56 1.50 -10.67
CA HIS A 151 4.24 0.21 -10.62
C HIS A 151 4.27 -0.55 -11.96
N GLN A 152 3.28 -0.31 -12.82
CA GLN A 152 3.28 -0.85 -14.19
C GLN A 152 4.21 -0.07 -15.14
N THR A 153 4.64 1.13 -14.75
CA THR A 153 5.42 2.04 -15.58
C THR A 153 6.88 2.08 -15.16
N ILE A 154 7.15 2.17 -13.86
CA ILE A 154 8.46 2.39 -13.26
C ILE A 154 8.72 1.28 -12.25
N PHE A 155 9.82 0.57 -12.40
CA PHE A 155 10.22 -0.48 -11.48
C PHE A 155 11.74 -0.56 -11.37
N VAL A 156 12.26 -0.51 -10.15
CA VAL A 156 13.69 -0.66 -9.84
C VAL A 156 13.90 -1.98 -9.12
N ALA A 157 14.55 -2.94 -9.77
CA ALA A 157 14.73 -4.28 -9.23
C ALA A 157 15.52 -4.25 -7.92
N GLY A 158 14.91 -4.79 -6.85
CA GLY A 158 15.52 -4.85 -5.52
C GLY A 158 15.25 -3.64 -4.62
N GLU A 159 14.68 -2.55 -5.16
CA GLU A 159 14.45 -1.28 -4.47
C GLU A 159 12.97 -1.10 -4.08
N ILE A 160 12.38 -2.11 -3.43
CA ILE A 160 10.93 -2.11 -3.11
C ILE A 160 10.50 -0.86 -2.32
N ALA A 161 11.33 -0.40 -1.37
CA ALA A 161 11.05 0.78 -0.58
C ALA A 161 10.94 2.04 -1.45
N TYR A 162 11.87 2.19 -2.38
CA TYR A 162 11.88 3.28 -3.34
C TYR A 162 10.67 3.21 -4.30
N ASP A 163 10.38 2.05 -4.86
CA ASP A 163 9.26 1.86 -5.78
C ASP A 163 7.92 2.23 -5.13
N GLU A 164 7.70 1.83 -3.87
CA GLU A 164 6.49 2.16 -3.12
C GLU A 164 6.41 3.65 -2.78
N ALA A 165 7.54 4.26 -2.35
CA ALA A 165 7.59 5.69 -2.04
C ALA A 165 7.33 6.54 -3.30
N LEU A 166 7.94 6.17 -4.42
CA LEU A 166 7.76 6.84 -5.71
C LEU A 166 6.31 6.71 -6.21
N ALA A 167 5.73 5.50 -6.10
CA ALA A 167 4.36 5.26 -6.50
C ALA A 167 3.37 6.05 -5.65
N SER A 168 3.56 6.09 -4.33
CA SER A 168 2.73 6.89 -3.41
C SER A 168 2.86 8.39 -3.70
N PHE A 169 4.09 8.87 -3.93
CA PHE A 169 4.33 10.28 -4.24
C PHE A 169 3.65 10.73 -5.54
N ILE A 170 3.87 10.00 -6.63
CA ILE A 170 3.27 10.32 -7.94
C ILE A 170 1.75 10.22 -7.87
N ALA A 171 1.22 9.15 -7.28
CA ALA A 171 -0.23 8.94 -7.18
C ALA A 171 -0.90 10.06 -6.40
N HIS A 172 -0.32 10.46 -5.25
CA HIS A 172 -0.86 11.57 -4.46
C HIS A 172 -0.92 12.88 -5.25
N HIS A 173 0.20 13.31 -5.84
CA HIS A 173 0.23 14.56 -6.61
C HIS A 173 -0.69 14.51 -7.84
N ALA A 174 -0.75 13.38 -8.53
CA ALA A 174 -1.67 13.16 -9.65
C ALA A 174 -3.14 13.21 -9.20
N THR A 175 -3.47 12.64 -8.05
CA THR A 175 -4.81 12.70 -7.45
C THR A 175 -5.23 14.13 -7.15
N LEU A 176 -4.35 14.92 -6.54
CA LEU A 176 -4.62 16.33 -6.26
C LEU A 176 -4.86 17.17 -7.53
N LEU A 177 -4.11 16.88 -8.61
CA LEU A 177 -4.29 17.54 -9.89
C LEU A 177 -5.60 17.11 -10.56
N LEU A 178 -5.91 15.81 -10.58
CA LEU A 178 -7.15 15.30 -11.19
C LEU A 178 -8.40 15.80 -10.48
N LEU A 179 -8.35 15.92 -9.16
CA LEU A 179 -9.47 16.37 -8.32
C LEU A 179 -9.46 17.89 -8.06
N ALA A 180 -8.63 18.67 -8.77
CA ALA A 180 -8.47 20.11 -8.55
C ALA A 180 -9.78 20.90 -8.68
N ALA A 181 -10.72 20.44 -9.53
CA ALA A 181 -12.01 21.08 -9.74
C ALA A 181 -13.07 20.73 -8.66
N ASP A 182 -12.80 19.74 -7.80
CA ASP A 182 -13.66 19.33 -6.70
C ASP A 182 -12.95 19.60 -5.35
N PRO A 183 -13.22 20.73 -4.70
CA PRO A 183 -12.52 21.11 -3.47
C PRO A 183 -12.74 20.13 -2.30
N GLU A 184 -13.87 19.45 -2.26
CA GLU A 184 -14.17 18.47 -1.19
C GLU A 184 -13.30 17.22 -1.34
N GLN A 185 -13.29 16.63 -2.54
CA GLN A 185 -12.47 15.45 -2.83
C GLN A 185 -10.97 15.77 -2.73
N ARG A 186 -10.56 16.94 -3.21
CA ARG A 186 -9.17 17.40 -3.07
C ARG A 186 -8.76 17.53 -1.61
N SER A 187 -9.57 18.21 -0.78
CA SER A 187 -9.28 18.36 0.64
C SER A 187 -9.23 17.01 1.37
N ARG A 188 -10.08 16.06 0.96
CA ARG A 188 -10.05 14.70 1.46
C ARG A 188 -8.75 13.99 1.11
N ALA A 189 -8.28 14.11 -0.13
CA ALA A 189 -7.00 13.55 -0.57
C ALA A 189 -5.81 14.15 0.20
N GLU A 190 -5.78 15.48 0.35
CA GLU A 190 -4.76 16.19 1.12
C GLU A 190 -4.72 15.74 2.60
N ALA A 191 -5.90 15.61 3.23
CA ALA A 191 -6.01 15.13 4.60
C ALA A 191 -5.54 13.67 4.74
N GLY A 192 -5.95 12.81 3.81
CA GLY A 192 -5.56 11.40 3.78
C GLY A 192 -4.05 11.20 3.68
N PHE A 193 -3.39 11.92 2.78
CA PHE A 193 -1.94 11.85 2.61
C PHE A 193 -1.18 12.43 3.81
N ALA A 194 -1.63 13.57 4.35
CA ALA A 194 -1.02 14.13 5.56
C ALA A 194 -1.10 13.15 6.76
N ASP A 195 -2.21 12.42 6.88
CA ASP A 195 -2.37 11.38 7.89
C ASP A 195 -1.49 10.16 7.62
N GLU A 196 -1.28 9.80 6.36
CA GLU A 196 -0.38 8.73 5.96
C GLU A 196 1.07 9.04 6.33
N LEU A 197 1.53 10.26 6.05
CA LEU A 197 2.86 10.72 6.48
C LEU A 197 3.00 10.73 8.01
N THR A 198 1.98 11.23 8.71
CA THR A 198 1.95 11.25 10.18
C THR A 198 2.02 9.83 10.76
N PHE A 199 1.28 8.90 10.15
CA PHE A 199 1.25 7.51 10.58
C PHE A 199 2.57 6.80 10.28
N ALA A 200 3.15 7.05 9.13
CA ALA A 200 4.47 6.53 8.75
C ALA A 200 5.57 6.98 9.72
N GLY A 201 5.57 8.26 10.11
CA GLY A 201 6.47 8.78 11.16
C GLY A 201 6.26 8.07 12.51
N LEU A 202 4.99 7.88 12.93
CA LEU A 202 4.67 7.14 14.15
C LEU A 202 5.20 5.69 14.10
N LEU A 203 5.06 5.02 12.96
CA LEU A 203 5.56 3.65 12.78
C LEU A 203 7.09 3.58 12.76
N GLY A 204 7.76 4.60 12.21
CA GLY A 204 9.22 4.72 12.26
C GLY A 204 9.71 4.80 13.71
N GLU A 205 9.18 5.75 14.49
CA GLU A 205 9.54 5.90 15.91
C GLU A 205 9.24 4.63 16.72
N LEU A 206 8.11 3.97 16.46
CA LEU A 206 7.78 2.69 17.09
C LEU A 206 8.81 1.61 16.75
N ARG A 207 9.25 1.53 15.51
CA ARG A 207 10.24 0.55 15.06
C ARG A 207 11.58 0.79 15.73
N ASP A 208 12.07 2.03 15.75
CA ASP A 208 13.34 2.40 16.38
C ASP A 208 13.35 2.03 17.88
N GLU A 209 12.26 2.31 18.59
CA GLU A 209 12.15 1.96 20.01
C GLU A 209 12.10 0.44 20.24
N LEU A 210 11.39 -0.30 19.37
CA LEU A 210 11.35 -1.75 19.45
C LEU A 210 12.72 -2.38 19.17
N GLU A 211 13.53 -1.82 18.28
CA GLU A 211 14.90 -2.30 18.05
C GLU A 211 15.76 -2.20 19.32
N LEU A 212 15.65 -1.11 20.06
CA LEU A 212 16.33 -0.97 21.36
C LEU A 212 15.84 -1.99 22.39
N VAL A 213 14.52 -2.24 22.42
CA VAL A 213 13.91 -3.26 23.30
C VAL A 213 14.43 -4.65 22.96
N TYR A 214 14.54 -4.99 21.68
CA TYR A 214 14.99 -6.31 21.24
C TYR A 214 16.48 -6.51 21.46
N ALA A 215 17.29 -5.47 21.30
CA ALA A 215 18.71 -5.53 21.63
C ALA A 215 18.97 -5.81 23.12
N ALA A 216 18.04 -5.43 24.01
CA ALA A 216 18.14 -5.67 25.45
C ALA A 216 17.50 -7.00 25.90
N ALA A 217 16.75 -7.68 25.03
CA ALA A 217 16.01 -8.89 25.39
C ALA A 217 16.87 -10.16 25.30
N ASN A 218 16.70 -11.07 26.25
CA ASN A 218 17.32 -12.39 26.23
C ASN A 218 16.32 -13.43 25.66
N GLY A 219 16.05 -13.32 24.37
CA GLY A 219 15.19 -14.25 23.63
C GLY A 219 13.74 -13.81 23.47
N PRO A 220 12.96 -14.61 22.71
CA PRO A 220 11.64 -14.21 22.21
C PRO A 220 10.60 -13.97 23.31
N GLU A 221 10.66 -14.71 24.41
CA GLU A 221 9.68 -14.58 25.50
C GLU A 221 9.86 -13.25 26.24
N GLN A 222 11.10 -12.89 26.56
CA GLN A 222 11.41 -11.61 27.17
C GLN A 222 11.12 -10.45 26.22
N ALA A 223 11.42 -10.61 24.94
CA ALA A 223 11.09 -9.62 23.92
C ALA A 223 9.58 -9.32 23.87
N ARG A 224 8.71 -10.35 23.93
CA ARG A 224 7.26 -10.17 24.03
C ARG A 224 6.84 -9.40 25.27
N ALA A 225 7.41 -9.72 26.42
CA ALA A 225 7.09 -9.03 27.66
C ALA A 225 7.49 -7.55 27.63
N LEU A 226 8.69 -7.25 27.13
CA LEU A 226 9.22 -5.88 27.08
C LEU A 226 8.54 -5.00 26.02
N ARG A 227 8.15 -5.54 24.87
CA ARG A 227 7.49 -4.76 23.79
C ARG A 227 6.03 -4.43 24.08
N ALA A 228 5.34 -5.24 24.90
CA ALA A 228 3.91 -5.04 25.17
C ALA A 228 3.57 -3.63 25.70
N PRO A 229 4.28 -3.06 26.71
CA PRO A 229 4.04 -1.69 27.14
C PRO A 229 4.37 -0.64 26.07
N VAL A 230 5.34 -0.91 25.19
CA VAL A 230 5.67 0.00 24.08
C VAL A 230 4.50 0.08 23.10
N PHE A 231 4.00 -1.04 22.60
CA PHE A 231 2.81 -1.06 21.74
C PHE A 231 1.62 -0.35 22.40
N ALA A 232 1.33 -0.64 23.67
CA ALA A 232 0.23 -0.03 24.39
C ALA A 232 0.36 1.50 24.52
N ARG A 233 1.58 2.01 24.70
CA ARG A 233 1.86 3.45 24.77
C ARG A 233 1.64 4.13 23.41
N TYR A 234 2.14 3.51 22.32
CA TYR A 234 1.93 4.06 20.97
C TYR A 234 0.46 4.09 20.59
N GLN A 235 -0.31 3.08 20.93
CA GLN A 235 -1.75 3.04 20.67
C GLN A 235 -2.54 4.13 21.42
N ARG A 236 -2.20 4.40 22.68
CA ARG A 236 -2.99 5.31 23.50
C ARG A 236 -2.44 6.73 23.53
N GLU A 237 -1.15 6.90 23.78
CA GLU A 237 -0.57 8.20 24.06
C GLU A 237 0.04 8.85 22.81
N VAL A 238 0.90 8.12 22.11
CA VAL A 238 1.59 8.67 20.95
C VAL A 238 0.61 8.93 19.81
N HIS A 239 -0.32 8.02 19.55
CA HIS A 239 -1.36 8.20 18.55
C HIS A 239 -2.28 9.39 18.89
N ALA A 240 -2.73 9.51 20.13
CA ALA A 240 -3.60 10.61 20.55
C ALA A 240 -2.94 11.99 20.44
N GLY A 241 -1.62 12.06 20.56
CA GLY A 241 -0.84 13.28 20.42
C GLY A 241 -0.55 13.73 18.98
N ARG A 242 -0.97 12.96 17.97
CA ARG A 242 -0.69 13.29 16.55
C ARG A 242 -1.74 14.22 15.93
N PRO A 243 -1.33 15.07 14.97
CA PRO A 243 -2.22 16.04 14.31
C PRO A 243 -3.03 15.41 13.17
N TRP A 244 -3.88 14.44 13.47
CA TRP A 244 -4.74 13.78 12.47
C TRP A 244 -5.67 14.77 11.79
N ARG A 245 -5.81 14.67 10.48
CA ARG A 245 -6.70 15.52 9.65
C ARG A 245 -7.95 14.78 9.18
N SER A 246 -7.99 13.46 9.35
CA SER A 246 -9.13 12.61 8.98
C SER A 246 -9.37 11.51 10.02
N GLN A 247 -10.34 10.62 9.74
CA GLN A 247 -10.62 9.45 10.57
C GLN A 247 -9.91 8.18 10.10
N ARG A 248 -8.97 8.27 9.14
CA ARG A 248 -8.30 7.12 8.51
C ARG A 248 -7.66 6.17 9.53
N TYR A 249 -7.02 6.72 10.53
CA TYR A 249 -6.30 5.96 11.57
C TYR A 249 -6.99 5.98 12.95
N ALA A 250 -8.24 6.43 13.04
CA ALA A 250 -8.99 6.52 14.31
C ALA A 250 -9.09 5.18 15.04
N ARG A 251 -9.07 4.06 14.30
CA ARG A 251 -9.16 2.72 14.90
C ARG A 251 -7.80 2.11 15.27
N PHE A 252 -6.70 2.82 15.09
CA PHE A 252 -5.38 2.31 15.47
C PHE A 252 -5.29 1.87 16.94
N PRO A 253 -5.90 2.58 17.93
CA PRO A 253 -5.91 2.15 19.31
C PRO A 253 -6.59 0.79 19.59
N GLU A 254 -7.45 0.35 18.67
CA GLU A 254 -8.22 -0.91 18.80
C GLU A 254 -7.53 -2.11 18.16
N LEU A 255 -6.41 -1.88 17.44
CA LEU A 255 -5.70 -2.94 16.71
C LEU A 255 -4.91 -3.83 17.66
N GLU A 256 -4.80 -5.09 17.33
CA GLU A 256 -3.87 -6.01 17.95
C GLU A 256 -2.49 -5.85 17.29
N LEU A 257 -1.58 -5.13 17.96
CA LEU A 257 -0.24 -4.88 17.44
C LEU A 257 0.68 -6.06 17.69
N SER A 258 1.47 -6.38 16.68
CA SER A 258 2.53 -7.39 16.73
C SER A 258 3.65 -7.03 15.75
N ASN A 259 4.79 -7.72 15.84
CA ASN A 259 5.86 -7.53 14.85
C ASN A 259 5.40 -7.86 13.44
N ALA A 260 4.55 -8.88 13.27
CA ALA A 260 3.99 -9.22 11.98
C ALA A 260 3.03 -8.15 11.45
N TRP A 261 2.25 -7.52 12.33
CA TRP A 261 1.41 -6.38 11.96
C TRP A 261 2.29 -5.20 11.52
N LEU A 262 3.30 -4.83 12.32
CA LEU A 262 4.20 -3.71 12.01
C LEU A 262 5.01 -3.96 10.73
N ALA A 263 5.49 -5.18 10.52
CA ALA A 263 6.18 -5.57 9.30
C ALA A 263 5.30 -5.53 8.04
N ALA A 264 3.99 -5.72 8.20
CA ALA A 264 3.02 -5.61 7.12
C ALA A 264 2.67 -4.14 6.78
N GLN A 265 2.97 -3.19 7.70
CA GLN A 265 2.80 -1.75 7.45
C GLN A 265 4.05 -1.24 6.73
N ARG A 266 3.97 -1.12 5.43
CA ARG A 266 5.06 -0.54 4.64
C ARG A 266 4.98 0.98 4.75
N ALA A 267 5.82 1.55 5.59
CA ALA A 267 5.95 3.00 5.71
C ALA A 267 7.20 3.44 4.95
N TYR A 268 7.04 3.86 3.72
CA TYR A 268 8.13 4.32 2.86
C TYR A 268 8.06 5.84 2.71
N VAL A 269 8.58 6.55 3.72
CA VAL A 269 8.56 8.01 3.72
C VAL A 269 9.95 8.65 3.63
N GLY A 270 11.01 7.85 3.68
CA GLY A 270 12.38 8.35 3.68
C GLY A 270 12.75 9.16 2.43
N GLU A 271 12.23 8.76 1.28
CA GLU A 271 12.52 9.39 -0.02
C GLU A 271 11.63 10.62 -0.33
N LEU A 272 10.50 10.80 0.38
CA LEU A 272 9.52 11.83 0.04
C LEU A 272 10.08 13.26 0.05
N PRO A 273 10.93 13.70 1.02
CA PRO A 273 11.52 15.02 0.96
C PRO A 273 12.37 15.25 -0.28
N CYS A 274 13.00 14.20 -0.80
CA CYS A 274 13.78 14.25 -2.01
C CYS A 274 12.91 14.43 -3.25
N PHE A 275 11.82 13.67 -3.34
CA PHE A 275 10.86 13.81 -4.44
C PHE A 275 10.18 15.18 -4.46
N GLU A 276 9.86 15.75 -3.29
CA GLU A 276 9.33 17.11 -3.19
C GLU A 276 10.33 18.15 -3.69
N ALA A 277 11.60 18.04 -3.31
CA ALA A 277 12.65 18.96 -3.77
C ALA A 277 12.86 18.86 -5.29
N GLU A 278 12.82 17.65 -5.84
CA GLU A 278 12.93 17.41 -7.28
C GLU A 278 11.73 17.98 -8.05
N LEU A 279 10.52 17.70 -7.60
CA LEU A 279 9.30 18.24 -8.21
C LEU A 279 9.30 19.76 -8.19
N ALA A 280 9.75 20.38 -7.07
CA ALA A 280 9.91 21.82 -6.95
C ALA A 280 10.95 22.37 -7.95
N ALA A 281 12.09 21.69 -8.11
CA ALA A 281 13.12 22.05 -9.08
C ALA A 281 12.64 21.96 -10.54
N LEU A 282 11.66 21.09 -10.82
CA LEU A 282 10.97 20.99 -12.11
C LEU A 282 9.79 21.98 -12.24
N GLY A 283 9.67 22.94 -11.31
CA GLY A 283 8.60 23.93 -11.33
C GLY A 283 7.20 23.37 -11.03
N GLY A 284 7.11 22.21 -10.40
CA GLY A 284 5.86 21.51 -10.12
C GLY A 284 5.31 20.72 -11.34
N ASP A 285 6.09 20.55 -12.42
CA ASP A 285 5.70 19.75 -13.58
C ASP A 285 5.79 18.25 -13.24
N LEU A 286 4.68 17.67 -12.77
CA LEU A 286 4.57 16.25 -12.46
C LEU A 286 4.83 15.36 -13.67
N ALA A 287 4.46 15.78 -14.88
CA ALA A 287 4.72 15.00 -16.09
C ALA A 287 6.22 14.95 -16.42
N ALA A 288 6.96 16.04 -16.17
CA ALA A 288 8.42 16.04 -16.29
C ALA A 288 9.06 15.13 -15.24
N PHE A 289 8.57 15.15 -14.00
CA PHE A 289 9.00 14.27 -12.92
C PHE A 289 8.79 12.80 -13.28
N VAL A 290 7.60 12.43 -13.74
CA VAL A 290 7.27 11.05 -14.19
C VAL A 290 8.19 10.61 -15.33
N ARG A 291 8.44 11.48 -16.32
CA ARG A 291 9.35 11.16 -17.43
C ARG A 291 10.77 10.91 -16.96
N ALA A 292 11.30 11.72 -16.06
CA ALA A 292 12.66 11.54 -15.53
C ALA A 292 12.84 10.16 -14.89
N HIS A 293 11.91 9.74 -14.02
CA HIS A 293 11.98 8.44 -13.35
C HIS A 293 11.63 7.25 -14.25
N ARG A 294 10.81 7.45 -15.29
CA ARG A 294 10.49 6.41 -16.27
C ARG A 294 11.67 6.14 -17.20
N ASP A 295 12.32 7.19 -17.68
CA ASP A 295 13.39 7.10 -18.69
C ASP A 295 14.73 6.69 -18.05
N ASP A 296 14.90 6.92 -16.74
CA ASP A 296 16.02 6.47 -15.93
C ASP A 296 15.51 5.84 -14.61
N PRO A 297 15.02 4.59 -14.63
CA PRO A 297 14.58 3.91 -13.43
C PRO A 297 15.69 3.80 -12.39
N GLY A 298 15.45 4.30 -11.19
CA GLY A 298 16.48 4.45 -10.15
C GLY A 298 17.23 5.77 -10.19
N HIS A 299 16.77 6.71 -11.04
CA HIS A 299 17.19 8.10 -11.00
C HIS A 299 17.23 8.64 -9.57
N ARG A 300 18.35 9.27 -9.20
CA ARG A 300 18.50 9.92 -7.90
C ARG A 300 18.95 11.35 -8.12
N PHE A 301 18.18 12.28 -7.58
CA PHE A 301 18.55 13.67 -7.65
C PHE A 301 19.84 13.91 -6.85
N ALA A 302 20.76 14.69 -7.40
CA ALA A 302 22.07 14.95 -6.79
C ALA A 302 21.98 15.55 -5.37
N SER A 303 20.91 16.29 -5.09
CA SER A 303 20.62 16.86 -3.76
C SER A 303 20.21 15.81 -2.70
N CYS A 304 19.84 14.61 -3.14
CA CYS A 304 19.40 13.51 -2.26
C CYS A 304 20.44 12.42 -2.08
N SER A 305 21.50 12.42 -2.89
CA SER A 305 22.60 11.45 -2.79
C SER A 305 23.49 11.61 -1.55
N GLY A 306 23.24 12.64 -0.71
CA GLY A 306 23.99 12.92 0.51
C GLY A 306 23.22 12.73 1.83
N ALA A 307 21.92 12.40 1.77
CA ALA A 307 21.22 11.96 2.97
C ALA A 307 21.65 10.52 3.27
N GLU A 308 22.50 10.31 4.27
CA GLU A 308 22.73 8.99 4.86
C GLU A 308 21.36 8.42 5.21
N ILE A 309 20.86 7.52 4.35
CA ILE A 309 19.74 6.66 4.69
C ILE A 309 20.30 5.78 5.81
N ALA A 310 19.93 6.08 7.06
CA ALA A 310 20.21 5.22 8.18
C ALA A 310 19.67 3.83 7.82
N LYS A 311 20.61 2.88 7.72
CA LYS A 311 20.36 1.47 7.42
C LYS A 311 19.48 0.83 8.47
#